data_20908a5476b9c02b44ea92a353154e1a
#
_entry.id   20908a5476b9c02b44ea92a353154e1a
#
_cell.length_a   1.000
_cell.length_b   1.000
_cell.length_c   1.000
_cell.angle_alpha   90.00
_cell.angle_beta   90.00
_cell.angle_gamma   90.00
#
_symmetry.space_group_name_H-M   'P 1'
#
loop_
_entity.id
_entity.type
_entity.pdbx_description
1 polymer ?
#
loop_
_entity_poly.entity_id
_entity_poly.type
_entity_poly.pdbx_seq_one_letter_code
_entity_poly.pdbx_strand_id
1 'polypeptide(L)'
;MDLQLEVVVLPVSDVDRAKRFYESLGWRVDADFSGPDWRVVQVTPPGSPCSIQFGTGVTSAAPGSVQGTFLVVDDIQAARAALVGRGADVIHPFPAFNRVLGESLGERAAQVAG
;
A
#
# COMPACT_ATOMS: atom_id res chain seq x y z
N MET A 1 -10.62 -0.13 -25.64
CA MET A 1 -11.27 0.46 -24.45
C MET A 1 -10.28 0.76 -23.38
N ASP A 2 -10.52 1.79 -22.61
CA ASP A 2 -9.64 2.14 -21.49
C ASP A 2 -10.09 1.37 -20.24
N LEU A 3 -9.13 0.73 -19.58
CA LEU A 3 -9.35 0.02 -18.32
C LEU A 3 -8.38 0.58 -17.29
N GLN A 4 -8.91 1.09 -16.19
CA GLN A 4 -8.09 1.60 -15.09
C GLN A 4 -8.24 0.68 -13.89
N LEU A 5 -7.13 0.46 -13.20
CA LEU A 5 -7.16 -0.31 -11.96
C LEU A 5 -7.75 0.56 -10.86
N GLU A 6 -8.93 0.17 -10.36
CA GLU A 6 -9.65 0.94 -9.34
C GLU A 6 -9.10 0.65 -7.94
N VAL A 7 -9.04 -0.62 -7.58
CA VAL A 7 -8.74 -1.00 -6.22
C VAL A 7 -8.11 -2.39 -6.17
N VAL A 8 -7.20 -2.57 -5.21
CA VAL A 8 -6.62 -3.86 -4.87
C VAL A 8 -6.95 -4.17 -3.41
N VAL A 9 -7.36 -5.40 -3.14
CA VAL A 9 -7.69 -5.83 -1.77
C VAL A 9 -6.45 -6.42 -1.10
N LEU A 10 -6.14 -5.91 0.11
CA LEU A 10 -5.06 -6.43 0.94
C LEU A 10 -5.66 -7.15 2.15
N PRO A 11 -5.32 -8.42 2.39
CA PRO A 11 -5.74 -9.12 3.61
C PRO A 11 -4.94 -8.60 4.81
N VAL A 12 -5.66 -8.20 5.85
CA VAL A 12 -5.05 -7.70 7.10
C VAL A 12 -5.65 -8.44 8.29
N SER A 13 -4.88 -8.54 9.38
CA SER A 13 -5.33 -9.18 10.61
C SER A 13 -6.06 -8.23 11.56
N ASP A 14 -5.78 -6.94 11.48
CA ASP A 14 -6.33 -5.91 12.37
C ASP A 14 -6.70 -4.68 11.53
N VAL A 15 -7.98 -4.50 11.30
CA VAL A 15 -8.51 -3.44 10.41
C VAL A 15 -8.24 -2.05 10.98
N ASP A 16 -8.45 -1.85 12.28
CA ASP A 16 -8.20 -0.55 12.91
C ASP A 16 -6.73 -0.17 12.86
N ARG A 17 -5.85 -1.12 13.12
CA ARG A 17 -4.40 -0.90 13.04
C ARG A 17 -3.97 -0.56 11.62
N ALA A 18 -4.46 -1.27 10.64
CA ALA A 18 -4.18 -1.00 9.24
C ALA A 18 -4.66 0.40 8.84
N LYS A 19 -5.89 0.76 9.23
CA LYS A 19 -6.43 2.08 8.95
C LYS A 19 -5.55 3.19 9.55
N ARG A 20 -5.20 3.06 10.83
CA ARG A 20 -4.33 4.05 11.51
C ARG A 20 -2.97 4.17 10.82
N PHE A 21 -2.41 3.03 10.40
CA PHE A 21 -1.13 3.02 9.71
C PHE A 21 -1.18 3.85 8.43
N TYR A 22 -2.13 3.58 7.55
CA TYR A 22 -2.25 4.29 6.28
C TYR A 22 -2.63 5.76 6.46
N GLU A 23 -3.49 6.08 7.41
CA GLU A 23 -3.79 7.47 7.76
C GLU A 23 -2.52 8.21 8.21
N SER A 24 -1.66 7.57 8.98
CA SER A 24 -0.41 8.16 9.45
C SER A 24 0.56 8.50 8.30
N LEU A 25 0.44 7.80 7.17
CA LEU A 25 1.21 8.07 5.97
C LEU A 25 0.61 9.22 5.13
N GLY A 26 -0.53 9.76 5.54
CA GLY A 26 -1.23 10.81 4.79
C GLY A 26 -2.13 10.26 3.69
N TRP A 27 -2.43 8.97 3.68
CA TRP A 27 -3.34 8.39 2.70
C TRP A 27 -4.78 8.77 3.03
N ARG A 28 -5.55 9.10 1.99
CA ARG A 28 -6.95 9.52 2.14
C ARG A 28 -7.82 8.31 2.43
N VAL A 29 -8.65 8.39 3.46
CA VAL A 29 -9.69 7.39 3.72
C VAL A 29 -10.90 7.74 2.86
N ASP A 30 -11.18 6.91 1.86
CA ASP A 30 -12.31 7.13 0.95
C ASP A 30 -13.59 6.50 1.45
N ALA A 31 -13.48 5.42 2.22
CA ALA A 31 -14.64 4.69 2.72
C ALA A 31 -14.27 3.94 3.99
N ASP A 32 -15.20 3.85 4.90
CA ASP A 32 -15.15 2.98 6.08
C ASP A 32 -16.59 2.61 6.43
N PHE A 33 -17.04 1.50 5.86
CA PHE A 33 -18.41 1.00 6.06
C PHE A 33 -18.37 -0.34 6.75
N SER A 34 -19.37 -0.58 7.60
CA SER A 34 -19.45 -1.84 8.34
C SER A 34 -20.90 -2.29 8.50
N GLY A 35 -21.07 -3.60 8.61
CA GLY A 35 -22.31 -4.27 8.99
C GLY A 35 -22.04 -5.24 10.13
N PRO A 36 -23.01 -6.12 10.47
CA PRO A 36 -22.85 -7.03 11.60
C PRO A 36 -21.62 -7.95 11.50
N ASP A 37 -21.29 -8.43 10.28
CA ASP A 37 -20.26 -9.42 10.06
C ASP A 37 -19.19 -8.98 9.05
N TRP A 38 -19.18 -7.71 8.69
CA TRP A 38 -18.25 -7.23 7.68
C TRP A 38 -17.85 -5.78 7.92
N ARG A 39 -16.69 -5.43 7.40
CA ARG A 39 -16.20 -4.06 7.34
C ARG A 39 -15.33 -3.89 6.12
N VAL A 40 -15.47 -2.76 5.44
CA VAL A 40 -14.58 -2.41 4.33
C VAL A 40 -14.04 -1.01 4.54
N VAL A 41 -12.71 -0.90 4.45
CA VAL A 41 -12.01 0.38 4.50
C VAL A 41 -11.27 0.53 3.19
N GLN A 42 -11.38 1.71 2.57
CA GLN A 42 -10.65 2.03 1.35
C GLN A 42 -9.79 3.26 1.59
N VAL A 43 -8.51 3.15 1.23
CA VAL A 43 -7.55 4.24 1.35
C VAL A 43 -6.84 4.45 0.03
N THR A 44 -6.45 5.69 -0.24
CA THR A 44 -5.80 6.06 -1.50
C THR A 44 -4.52 6.83 -1.20
N PRO A 45 -3.37 6.38 -1.74
CA PRO A 45 -2.13 7.15 -1.63
C PRO A 45 -2.26 8.50 -2.33
N PRO A 46 -1.61 9.56 -1.84
CA PRO A 46 -1.60 10.85 -2.53
C PRO A 46 -1.12 10.70 -3.98
N GLY A 47 -1.90 11.25 -4.91
CA GLY A 47 -1.56 11.22 -6.34
C GLY A 47 -1.79 9.88 -7.04
N SER A 48 -2.33 8.88 -6.35
CA SER A 48 -2.59 7.58 -6.96
C SER A 48 -4.00 7.50 -7.52
N PRO A 49 -4.19 6.95 -8.75
CA PRO A 49 -5.51 6.65 -9.28
C PRO A 49 -6.06 5.31 -8.76
N CYS A 50 -5.22 4.47 -8.17
CA CYS A 50 -5.60 3.17 -7.63
C CYS A 50 -5.61 3.23 -6.11
N SER A 51 -6.61 2.60 -5.50
CA SER A 51 -6.80 2.53 -4.05
C SER A 51 -6.51 1.13 -3.54
N ILE A 52 -6.39 0.99 -2.23
CA ILE A 52 -6.39 -0.31 -1.58
C ILE A 52 -7.61 -0.42 -0.66
N GLN A 53 -8.12 -1.64 -0.55
CA GLN A 53 -9.16 -1.99 0.39
C GLN A 53 -8.69 -3.08 1.33
N PHE A 54 -9.15 -3.01 2.56
CA PHE A 54 -8.97 -4.06 3.55
C PHE A 54 -10.18 -4.06 4.47
N GLY A 55 -10.35 -5.14 5.21
CA GLY A 55 -11.51 -5.21 6.09
C GLY A 55 -11.76 -6.60 6.61
N THR A 56 -12.98 -6.80 7.10
CA THR A 56 -13.48 -8.08 7.58
C THR A 56 -14.48 -8.61 6.56
N GLY A 57 -14.28 -9.85 6.10
CA GLY A 57 -15.19 -10.47 5.14
C GLY A 57 -15.01 -10.00 3.70
N VAL A 58 -13.93 -9.28 3.37
CA VAL A 58 -13.69 -8.76 2.02
C VAL A 58 -12.84 -9.69 1.17
N THR A 59 -12.11 -10.59 1.79
CA THR A 59 -11.27 -11.58 1.09
C THR A 59 -11.07 -12.79 1.98
N SER A 60 -10.88 -13.96 1.35
CA SER A 60 -10.51 -15.20 2.03
C SER A 60 -9.00 -15.40 2.10
N ALA A 61 -8.21 -14.53 1.49
CA ALA A 61 -6.76 -14.62 1.53
C ALA A 61 -6.24 -14.40 2.96
N ALA A 62 -5.17 -15.10 3.32
CA ALA A 62 -4.58 -14.98 4.64
C ALA A 62 -3.97 -13.59 4.86
N PRO A 63 -4.10 -13.01 6.07
CA PRO A 63 -3.44 -11.75 6.40
C PRO A 63 -1.93 -11.84 6.12
N GLY A 64 -1.39 -10.78 5.50
CA GLY A 64 0.03 -10.71 5.15
C GLY A 64 0.46 -11.55 3.94
N SER A 65 -0.48 -12.18 3.24
CA SER A 65 -0.16 -13.05 2.10
C SER A 65 0.12 -12.29 0.80
N VAL A 66 -0.24 -11.02 0.71
CA VAL A 66 -0.01 -10.23 -0.50
C VAL A 66 1.44 -9.78 -0.56
N GLN A 67 2.07 -10.02 -1.70
CA GLN A 67 3.44 -9.62 -1.98
C GLN A 67 3.47 -8.90 -3.33
N GLY A 68 4.48 -8.03 -3.52
CA GLY A 68 4.68 -7.38 -4.81
C GLY A 68 3.85 -6.13 -5.04
N THR A 69 3.38 -5.47 -3.98
CA THR A 69 2.75 -4.16 -4.09
C THR A 69 3.84 -3.09 -4.06
N PHE A 70 3.86 -2.24 -5.09
CA PHE A 70 4.89 -1.23 -5.27
C PHE A 70 4.29 0.16 -5.31
N LEU A 71 4.98 1.11 -4.70
CA LEU A 71 4.69 2.52 -4.79
C LEU A 71 5.77 3.21 -5.62
N VAL A 72 5.37 4.00 -6.60
CA VAL A 72 6.30 4.78 -7.41
C VAL A 72 6.53 6.13 -6.73
N VAL A 73 7.79 6.49 -6.55
CA VAL A 73 8.18 7.74 -5.91
C VAL A 73 9.27 8.43 -6.74
N ASP A 74 9.40 9.75 -6.58
CA ASP A 74 10.42 10.52 -7.30
C ASP A 74 11.80 10.35 -6.68
N ASP A 75 11.87 10.25 -5.35
CA ASP A 75 13.11 10.09 -4.60
C ASP A 75 12.93 8.97 -3.58
N ILE A 76 13.53 7.82 -3.88
CA ILE A 76 13.36 6.63 -3.04
C ILE A 76 13.99 6.79 -1.66
N GLN A 77 15.10 7.52 -1.55
CA GLN A 77 15.75 7.74 -0.26
C GLN A 77 14.90 8.62 0.65
N ALA A 78 14.34 9.70 0.10
CA ALA A 78 13.45 10.58 0.82
C ALA A 78 12.15 9.86 1.22
N ALA A 79 11.57 9.08 0.31
CA ALA A 79 10.38 8.30 0.58
C ALA A 79 10.60 7.27 1.69
N ARG A 80 11.71 6.54 1.62
CA ARG A 80 12.08 5.57 2.65
C ARG A 80 12.23 6.23 4.01
N ALA A 81 12.95 7.36 4.08
CA ALA A 81 13.14 8.09 5.33
C ALA A 81 11.82 8.57 5.92
N ALA A 82 10.92 9.08 5.07
CA ALA A 82 9.60 9.54 5.51
C ALA A 82 8.75 8.39 6.06
N LEU A 83 8.75 7.23 5.40
CA LEU A 83 8.01 6.06 5.85
C LEU A 83 8.57 5.50 7.15
N VAL A 84 9.88 5.36 7.25
CA VAL A 84 10.55 4.89 8.47
C VAL A 84 10.26 5.84 9.64
N GLY A 85 10.30 7.15 9.39
CA GLY A 85 9.99 8.15 10.40
C GLY A 85 8.55 8.09 10.91
N ARG A 86 7.65 7.46 10.16
CA ARG A 86 6.26 7.23 10.56
C ARG A 86 6.00 5.82 11.08
N GLY A 87 7.06 5.04 11.32
CA GLY A 87 6.97 3.72 11.92
C GLY A 87 6.73 2.58 10.94
N ALA A 88 6.87 2.80 9.65
CA ALA A 88 6.70 1.75 8.66
C ALA A 88 7.96 0.88 8.55
N ASP A 89 7.75 -0.43 8.37
CA ASP A 89 8.81 -1.32 7.96
C ASP A 89 8.96 -1.23 6.44
N VAL A 90 10.07 -0.67 5.99
CA VAL A 90 10.34 -0.51 4.57
C VAL A 90 11.43 -1.47 4.15
N ILE A 91 11.08 -2.35 3.20
CA ILE A 91 12.03 -3.30 2.63
C ILE A 91 12.98 -2.52 1.70
N HIS A 92 14.26 -2.85 1.74
CA HIS A 92 15.24 -2.24 0.85
C HIS A 92 14.87 -2.49 -0.62
N PRO A 93 15.10 -1.51 -1.51
CA PRO A 93 14.93 -1.74 -2.94
C PRO A 93 15.77 -2.93 -3.39
N PHE A 94 15.24 -3.73 -4.29
CA PHE A 94 15.97 -4.87 -4.82
C PHE A 94 17.10 -4.39 -5.74
N PRO A 95 18.38 -4.66 -5.43
CA PRO A 95 19.46 -4.25 -6.32
C PRO A 95 19.37 -4.85 -7.73
N ALA A 96 18.88 -6.10 -7.81
CA ALA A 96 18.68 -6.78 -9.09
C ALA A 96 17.59 -6.09 -9.93
N PHE A 97 16.55 -5.59 -9.30
CA PHE A 97 15.49 -4.84 -9.97
C PHE A 97 16.01 -3.55 -10.56
N ASN A 98 16.85 -2.83 -9.85
CA ASN A 98 17.47 -1.60 -10.32
C ASN A 98 18.33 -1.85 -11.58
N ARG A 99 19.05 -2.98 -11.62
CA ARG A 99 19.87 -3.35 -12.77
C ARG A 99 19.03 -3.68 -14.01
N VAL A 100 17.90 -4.36 -13.82
CA VAL A 100 17.04 -4.82 -14.91
C VAL A 100 16.26 -3.66 -15.51
N LEU A 101 15.71 -2.77 -14.68
CA LEU A 101 14.79 -1.72 -15.10
C LEU A 101 15.45 -0.35 -15.24
N GLY A 102 16.73 -0.25 -14.88
CA GLY A 102 17.46 1.02 -14.90
C GLY A 102 17.28 1.82 -13.62
N GLU A 103 18.24 2.68 -13.34
CA GLU A 103 18.30 3.43 -12.08
C GLU A 103 17.06 4.28 -11.85
N SER A 104 16.61 4.99 -12.88
CA SER A 104 15.48 5.92 -12.74
C SER A 104 14.21 5.23 -12.27
N LEU A 105 13.94 4.03 -12.76
CA LEU A 105 12.75 3.27 -12.34
C LEU A 105 12.98 2.57 -11.01
N GLY A 106 14.13 1.91 -10.85
CA GLY A 106 14.47 1.21 -9.62
C GLY A 106 14.56 2.14 -8.41
N GLU A 107 15.13 3.33 -8.60
CA GLU A 107 15.23 4.32 -7.53
C GLU A 107 13.88 4.92 -7.14
N ARG A 108 12.91 4.91 -8.06
CA ARG A 108 11.58 5.48 -7.82
C ARG A 108 10.57 4.46 -7.30
N ALA A 109 10.98 3.23 -7.13
CA ALA A 109 10.12 2.16 -6.65
C ALA A 109 10.52 1.74 -5.23
N ALA A 110 9.52 1.53 -4.37
CA ALA A 110 9.72 1.01 -3.03
C ALA A 110 8.61 0.02 -2.71
N GLN A 111 8.95 -1.05 -2.01
CA GLN A 111 7.98 -2.00 -1.51
C GLN A 111 7.70 -1.69 -0.05
N VAL A 112 6.42 -1.59 0.30
CA VAL A 112 5.97 -1.33 1.66
C VAL A 112 5.37 -2.61 2.23
N ALA A 113 5.85 -3.05 3.40
CA ALA A 113 5.27 -4.17 4.13
C ALA A 113 3.92 -3.73 4.70
N GLY A 114 2.88 -4.44 4.30
CA GLY A 114 1.51 -4.05 4.64
C GLY A 114 0.88 -4.85 5.72
#